data_c38e14746c7237697159af7766973bdf
#
_entry.id   c38e14746c7237697159af7766973bdf
#
_cell.length_a   1.000
_cell.length_b   1.000
_cell.length_c   1.000
_cell.angle_alpha   90.00
_cell.angle_beta   90.00
_cell.angle_gamma   90.00
#
_symmetry.space_group_name_H-M   'P 1'
#
loop_
_entity.id
_entity.type
_entity.pdbx_description
1 polymer ?
#
loop_
_entity_poly.entity_id
_entity_poly.type
_entity_poly.pdbx_seq_one_letter_code
_entity_poly.pdbx_strand_id
1 'polypeptide(L)'
;MQYRDELEAGRDAFGHLIRVWHERNGWSQRVLPALAERLELGRVHNSQLSNLRNRKLASPGPELFVALGRINQMLAQEGGVEGPSPQLAGQLADQPELLSALQVSALPLLADNGQPLGPAQLFEIFVGLRQPPSAFDLRIAEAEAAGLSAALAELFTAGRPWRSCRDQLLEAYPAEKRQRRERFAEVIAGQRDYTAAELDGELADLRRTLAVLGAADEQALSADQFLELLRQKARQHQRPGGGGDRDDLGEAIRRELGRQPG
;
A
#
# COMPACT_ATOMS: atom_id res chain seq x y z
N MET A 1 -9.63 -3.67 28.72
CA MET A 1 -8.99 -4.32 27.58
C MET A 1 -9.58 -3.78 26.29
N GLN A 2 -10.86 -3.83 26.08
CA GLN A 2 -11.56 -3.46 24.83
C GLN A 2 -11.21 -2.06 24.26
N TYR A 3 -11.17 -1.02 25.10
CA TYR A 3 -10.86 0.36 24.67
C TYR A 3 -9.48 0.53 24.04
N ARG A 4 -8.45 -0.12 24.60
CA ARG A 4 -7.07 -0.02 24.05
C ARG A 4 -6.93 -0.73 22.72
N ASP A 5 -7.60 -1.86 22.59
CA ASP A 5 -7.59 -2.68 21.38
C ASP A 5 -8.33 -1.97 20.23
N GLU A 6 -9.46 -1.31 20.52
CA GLU A 6 -10.21 -0.48 19.57
C GLU A 6 -9.38 0.71 19.07
N LEU A 7 -8.70 1.42 19.99
CA LEU A 7 -7.86 2.55 19.64
C LEU A 7 -6.63 2.12 18.82
N GLU A 8 -6.03 0.98 19.12
CA GLU A 8 -4.91 0.44 18.35
C GLU A 8 -5.36 0.04 16.95
N ALA A 9 -6.49 -0.67 16.84
CA ALA A 9 -7.08 -1.03 15.56
C ALA A 9 -7.44 0.20 14.71
N GLY A 10 -7.97 1.27 15.33
CA GLY A 10 -8.27 2.52 14.64
C GLY A 10 -7.01 3.22 14.11
N ARG A 11 -5.94 3.26 14.89
CA ARG A 11 -4.64 3.81 14.46
C ARG A 11 -4.06 3.05 13.28
N ASP A 12 -4.14 1.74 13.33
CA ASP A 12 -3.69 0.87 12.25
C ASP A 12 -4.51 1.08 10.98
N ALA A 13 -5.83 1.16 11.12
CA ALA A 13 -6.75 1.44 10.03
C ALA A 13 -6.46 2.79 9.36
N PHE A 14 -6.27 3.83 10.16
CA PHE A 14 -5.97 5.15 9.66
C PHE A 14 -4.59 5.23 8.98
N GLY A 15 -3.56 4.63 9.56
CA GLY A 15 -2.23 4.56 8.95
C GLY A 15 -2.26 3.84 7.60
N HIS A 16 -3.03 2.76 7.50
CA HIS A 16 -3.27 2.03 6.26
C HIS A 16 -4.01 2.90 5.22
N LEU A 17 -5.11 3.55 5.63
CA LEU A 17 -5.88 4.44 4.78
C LEU A 17 -5.01 5.53 4.14
N ILE A 18 -4.15 6.21 4.93
CA ILE A 18 -3.25 7.25 4.43
C ILE A 18 -2.20 6.68 3.47
N ARG A 19 -1.69 5.47 3.74
CA ARG A 19 -0.74 4.80 2.84
C ARG A 19 -1.40 4.47 1.50
N VAL A 20 -2.57 3.82 1.50
CA VAL A 20 -3.31 3.47 0.28
C VAL A 20 -3.69 4.71 -0.52
N TRP A 21 -4.07 5.80 0.16
CA TRP A 21 -4.35 7.07 -0.50
C TRP A 21 -3.16 7.60 -1.30
N HIS A 22 -1.96 7.58 -0.71
CA HIS A 22 -0.74 7.95 -1.43
C HIS A 22 -0.43 7.00 -2.60
N GLU A 23 -0.53 5.69 -2.36
CA GLU A 23 -0.20 4.67 -3.37
C GLU A 23 -1.12 4.73 -4.57
N ARG A 24 -2.42 4.91 -4.36
CA ARG A 24 -3.41 5.04 -5.45
C ARG A 24 -3.21 6.27 -6.30
N ASN A 25 -2.77 7.36 -5.70
CA ASN A 25 -2.46 8.58 -6.42
C ASN A 25 -1.03 8.61 -6.98
N GLY A 26 -0.18 7.65 -6.67
CA GLY A 26 1.24 7.69 -7.04
C GLY A 26 2.02 8.82 -6.36
N TRP A 27 1.50 9.36 -5.26
CA TRP A 27 2.07 10.53 -4.62
C TRP A 27 3.28 10.23 -3.76
N SER A 28 4.28 11.09 -3.82
CA SER A 28 5.34 11.14 -2.82
C SER A 28 4.79 11.64 -1.47
N GLN A 29 5.53 11.38 -0.39
CA GLN A 29 5.15 11.85 0.96
C GLN A 29 5.07 13.38 1.08
N ARG A 30 5.61 14.12 0.12
CA ARG A 30 5.65 15.59 0.13
C ARG A 30 4.37 16.24 -0.38
N VAL A 31 3.54 15.52 -1.14
CA VAL A 31 2.36 16.10 -1.81
C VAL A 31 1.35 16.65 -0.81
N LEU A 32 0.90 15.85 0.16
CA LEU A 32 -0.09 16.34 1.14
C LEU A 32 0.42 17.49 2.01
N PRO A 33 1.68 17.48 2.53
CA PRO A 33 2.25 18.63 3.22
C PRO A 33 2.33 19.89 2.36
N ALA A 34 2.76 19.75 1.12
CA ALA A 34 2.85 20.89 0.19
C ALA A 34 1.46 21.48 -0.14
N LEU A 35 0.45 20.64 -0.34
CA LEU A 35 -0.94 21.08 -0.51
C LEU A 35 -1.46 21.81 0.74
N ALA A 36 -1.23 21.24 1.93
CA ALA A 36 -1.65 21.88 3.19
C ALA A 36 -1.07 23.27 3.36
N GLU A 37 0.22 23.41 3.10
CA GLU A 37 0.96 24.67 3.21
C GLU A 37 0.51 25.70 2.15
N ARG A 38 0.52 25.27 0.88
CA ARG A 38 0.25 26.16 -0.25
C ARG A 38 -1.17 26.71 -0.28
N LEU A 39 -2.13 25.89 0.12
CA LEU A 39 -3.55 26.25 0.12
C LEU A 39 -4.06 26.71 1.51
N GLU A 40 -3.17 26.91 2.46
CA GLU A 40 -3.48 27.35 3.84
C GLU A 40 -4.54 26.47 4.53
N LEU A 41 -4.55 25.17 4.23
CA LEU A 41 -5.55 24.22 4.75
C LEU A 41 -5.21 23.70 6.15
N GLY A 42 -4.02 24.01 6.66
CA GLY A 42 -3.52 23.58 7.95
C GLY A 42 -2.06 23.14 7.90
N ARG A 43 -1.58 22.46 8.95
CA ARG A 43 -0.20 21.97 9.03
C ARG A 43 -0.16 20.44 8.98
N VAL A 44 0.64 19.94 8.03
CA VAL A 44 0.99 18.53 7.91
C VAL A 44 2.50 18.43 7.72
N HIS A 45 3.18 17.68 8.59
CA HIS A 45 4.61 17.49 8.46
C HIS A 45 4.94 16.13 7.84
N ASN A 46 5.95 16.06 6.96
CA ASN A 46 6.41 14.83 6.35
C ASN A 46 6.72 13.74 7.38
N SER A 47 7.34 14.13 8.50
CA SER A 47 7.66 13.19 9.59
C SER A 47 6.41 12.61 10.27
N GLN A 48 5.33 13.40 10.40
CA GLN A 48 4.06 12.92 10.94
C GLN A 48 3.42 11.89 10.01
N LEU A 49 3.35 12.17 8.70
CA LEU A 49 2.83 11.22 7.71
C LEU A 49 3.66 9.93 7.65
N SER A 50 4.99 10.06 7.65
CA SER A 50 5.88 8.90 7.70
C SER A 50 5.66 8.06 8.96
N ASN A 51 5.52 8.69 10.12
CA ASN A 51 5.25 8.00 11.38
C ASN A 51 3.86 7.36 11.41
N LEU A 52 2.83 8.02 10.86
CA LEU A 52 1.49 7.44 10.71
C LEU A 52 1.52 6.18 9.84
N ARG A 53 2.09 6.26 8.65
CA ARG A 53 2.21 5.14 7.72
C ARG A 53 2.99 3.95 8.29
N ASN A 54 3.94 4.24 9.19
CA ASN A 54 4.76 3.23 9.87
C ASN A 54 4.22 2.85 11.26
N ARG A 55 3.00 3.26 11.61
CA ARG A 55 2.36 2.98 12.92
C ARG A 55 3.14 3.45 14.14
N LYS A 56 3.96 4.50 13.98
CA LYS A 56 4.81 5.06 15.04
C LYS A 56 4.22 6.31 15.71
N LEU A 57 3.17 6.88 15.15
CA LEU A 57 2.53 8.09 15.67
C LEU A 57 1.34 7.73 16.57
N ALA A 58 1.57 7.76 17.87
CA ALA A 58 0.56 7.38 18.86
C ALA A 58 -0.52 8.45 19.09
N SER A 59 -0.21 9.73 18.91
CA SER A 59 -1.13 10.85 19.19
C SER A 59 -0.84 12.03 18.26
N PRO A 60 -1.40 12.04 17.05
CA PRO A 60 -1.37 13.24 16.20
C PRO A 60 -2.24 14.33 16.81
N GLY A 61 -1.83 15.60 16.66
CA GLY A 61 -2.68 16.72 17.01
C GLY A 61 -3.92 16.81 16.11
N PRO A 62 -5.01 17.46 16.57
CA PRO A 62 -6.24 17.61 15.80
C PRO A 62 -6.04 18.35 14.47
N GLU A 63 -5.03 19.21 14.39
CA GLU A 63 -4.67 19.98 13.19
C GLU A 63 -4.40 19.06 11.99
N LEU A 64 -3.84 17.87 12.22
CA LEU A 64 -3.57 16.92 11.16
C LEU A 64 -4.85 16.45 10.47
N PHE A 65 -5.87 16.09 11.26
CA PHE A 65 -7.17 15.63 10.74
C PHE A 65 -7.89 16.76 10.00
N VAL A 66 -7.81 17.99 10.53
CA VAL A 66 -8.37 19.17 9.88
C VAL A 66 -7.72 19.40 8.52
N ALA A 67 -6.40 19.38 8.47
CA ALA A 67 -5.67 19.61 7.22
C ALA A 67 -5.96 18.50 6.19
N LEU A 68 -5.82 17.22 6.57
CA LEU A 68 -6.07 16.09 5.67
C LEU A 68 -7.53 16.06 5.18
N GLY A 69 -8.49 16.30 6.07
CA GLY A 69 -9.90 16.34 5.71
C GLY A 69 -10.25 17.48 4.76
N ARG A 70 -9.68 18.66 4.96
CA ARG A 70 -9.86 19.81 4.05
C ARG A 70 -9.21 19.57 2.68
N ILE A 71 -7.99 19.01 2.64
CA ILE A 71 -7.36 18.60 1.40
C ILE A 71 -8.29 17.62 0.65
N ASN A 72 -8.78 16.61 1.35
CA ASN A 72 -9.65 15.61 0.76
C ASN A 72 -10.95 16.20 0.19
N GLN A 73 -11.59 17.09 0.94
CA GLN A 73 -12.80 17.77 0.49
C GLN A 73 -12.55 18.66 -0.73
N MET A 74 -11.41 19.36 -0.74
CA MET A 74 -10.99 20.15 -1.90
C MET A 74 -10.76 19.28 -3.12
N LEU A 75 -10.02 18.18 -3.01
CA LEU A 75 -9.80 17.23 -4.12
C LEU A 75 -11.11 16.67 -4.67
N ALA A 76 -12.08 16.39 -3.80
CA ALA A 76 -13.39 15.91 -4.21
C ALA A 76 -14.20 16.98 -5.00
N GLN A 77 -14.03 18.25 -4.65
CA GLN A 77 -14.66 19.36 -5.38
C GLN A 77 -14.01 19.62 -6.74
N GLU A 78 -12.71 19.36 -6.85
CA GLU A 78 -11.94 19.53 -8.09
C GLU A 78 -12.22 18.44 -9.16
N GLY A 79 -13.01 17.42 -8.83
CA GLY A 79 -13.51 16.42 -9.80
C GLY A 79 -12.56 15.26 -10.12
N GLY A 80 -11.42 15.15 -9.48
CA GLY A 80 -10.56 13.94 -9.36
C GLY A 80 -9.99 13.28 -10.61
N VAL A 81 -10.72 13.19 -11.70
CA VAL A 81 -10.35 12.38 -12.89
C VAL A 81 -9.82 13.24 -14.05
N GLU A 82 -10.23 14.49 -14.14
CA GLU A 82 -9.83 15.40 -15.24
C GLU A 82 -8.61 16.29 -14.89
N GLY A 83 -8.00 16.07 -13.74
CA GLY A 83 -6.92 16.90 -13.21
C GLY A 83 -7.42 18.14 -12.49
N PRO A 84 -6.49 18.99 -11.98
CA PRO A 84 -6.85 20.17 -11.22
C PRO A 84 -7.55 21.21 -12.09
N SER A 85 -8.56 21.89 -11.52
CA SER A 85 -9.24 23.01 -12.19
C SER A 85 -8.26 24.11 -12.60
N PRO A 86 -8.61 24.98 -13.57
CA PRO A 86 -7.78 26.14 -13.93
C PRO A 86 -7.47 27.04 -12.75
N GLN A 87 -8.39 27.15 -11.79
CA GLN A 87 -8.21 27.93 -10.57
C GLN A 87 -7.13 27.31 -9.66
N LEU A 88 -7.22 26.03 -9.38
CA LEU A 88 -6.24 25.31 -8.57
C LEU A 88 -4.88 25.27 -9.29
N ALA A 89 -4.86 25.03 -10.60
CA ALA A 89 -3.64 25.08 -11.39
C ALA A 89 -2.96 26.46 -11.32
N GLY A 90 -3.73 27.53 -11.35
CA GLY A 90 -3.22 28.92 -11.15
C GLY A 90 -2.61 29.15 -9.77
N GLN A 91 -3.21 28.59 -8.72
CA GLN A 91 -2.68 28.68 -7.34
C GLN A 91 -1.38 27.88 -7.16
N LEU A 92 -1.18 26.82 -7.96
CA LEU A 92 -0.01 25.95 -7.90
C LEU A 92 1.03 26.22 -9.01
N ALA A 93 0.88 27.30 -9.77
CA ALA A 93 1.73 27.59 -10.94
C ALA A 93 3.22 27.72 -10.59
N ASP A 94 3.55 28.13 -9.38
CA ASP A 94 4.92 28.22 -8.86
C ASP A 94 5.46 26.90 -8.27
N GLN A 95 4.64 25.82 -8.27
CA GLN A 95 4.98 24.49 -7.75
C GLN A 95 4.75 23.39 -8.81
N PRO A 96 5.59 23.32 -9.86
CA PRO A 96 5.34 22.44 -11.00
C PRO A 96 5.34 20.96 -10.63
N GLU A 97 6.13 20.53 -9.64
CA GLU A 97 6.14 19.14 -9.17
C GLU A 97 4.80 18.74 -8.52
N LEU A 98 4.23 19.66 -7.72
CA LEU A 98 2.95 19.44 -7.07
C LEU A 98 1.81 19.44 -8.09
N LEU A 99 1.81 20.38 -9.01
CA LEU A 99 0.86 20.45 -10.11
C LEU A 99 0.90 19.18 -10.96
N SER A 100 2.10 18.73 -11.34
CA SER A 100 2.29 17.48 -12.08
C SER A 100 1.76 16.26 -11.33
N ALA A 101 2.00 16.18 -10.03
CA ALA A 101 1.48 15.07 -9.21
C ALA A 101 -0.05 15.03 -9.21
N LEU A 102 -0.72 16.19 -9.12
CA LEU A 102 -2.19 16.26 -9.17
C LEU A 102 -2.76 16.03 -10.58
N GLN A 103 -2.03 16.39 -11.63
CA GLN A 103 -2.41 16.09 -13.00
C GLN A 103 -2.37 14.59 -13.31
N VAL A 104 -1.43 13.86 -12.70
CA VAL A 104 -1.36 12.39 -12.83
C VAL A 104 -2.52 11.72 -12.11
N SER A 105 -2.80 12.14 -10.87
CA SER A 105 -3.93 11.63 -10.10
C SER A 105 -4.24 12.55 -8.92
N ALA A 106 -5.53 12.78 -8.69
CA ALA A 106 -6.05 13.59 -7.58
C ALA A 106 -7.28 12.92 -6.92
N LEU A 107 -7.25 11.58 -6.79
CA LEU A 107 -8.37 10.80 -6.25
C LEU A 107 -8.61 11.14 -4.78
N PRO A 108 -9.84 11.55 -4.41
CA PRO A 108 -10.19 11.79 -3.02
C PRO A 108 -10.51 10.48 -2.28
N LEU A 109 -10.48 10.55 -0.95
CA LEU A 109 -11.02 9.53 -0.06
C LEU A 109 -12.55 9.71 0.02
N LEU A 110 -13.28 8.77 -0.52
CA LEU A 110 -14.75 8.75 -0.44
C LEU A 110 -15.21 7.69 0.57
N ALA A 111 -16.24 8.01 1.34
CA ALA A 111 -16.99 7.04 2.11
C ALA A 111 -17.79 6.11 1.19
N ASP A 112 -18.30 4.99 1.71
CA ASP A 112 -19.08 4.02 0.93
C ASP A 112 -20.36 4.60 0.31
N ASN A 113 -20.84 5.73 0.82
CA ASN A 113 -21.96 6.49 0.26
C ASN A 113 -21.54 7.53 -0.80
N GLY A 114 -20.27 7.55 -1.22
CA GLY A 114 -19.73 8.46 -2.22
C GLY A 114 -19.41 9.88 -1.71
N GLN A 115 -19.63 10.18 -0.42
CA GLN A 115 -19.29 11.49 0.15
C GLN A 115 -17.79 11.55 0.54
N PRO A 116 -17.11 12.69 0.34
CA PRO A 116 -15.72 12.84 0.74
C PRO A 116 -15.58 12.79 2.27
N LEU A 117 -14.59 12.04 2.75
CA LEU A 117 -14.26 12.00 4.17
C LEU A 117 -13.74 13.36 4.63
N GLY A 118 -14.44 13.94 5.60
CA GLY A 118 -14.02 15.19 6.26
C GLY A 118 -13.16 14.94 7.50
N PRO A 119 -12.74 16.03 8.17
CA PRO A 119 -11.90 15.97 9.37
C PRO A 119 -12.46 15.07 10.49
N ALA A 120 -13.78 15.16 10.75
CA ALA A 120 -14.43 14.38 11.80
C ALA A 120 -14.38 12.88 11.50
N GLN A 121 -14.72 12.46 10.27
CA GLN A 121 -14.70 11.07 9.88
C GLN A 121 -13.28 10.48 9.91
N LEU A 122 -12.27 11.24 9.49
CA LEU A 122 -10.86 10.81 9.59
C LEU A 122 -10.44 10.61 11.04
N PHE A 123 -10.85 11.50 11.94
CA PHE A 123 -10.61 11.33 13.38
C PHE A 123 -11.35 10.12 13.96
N GLU A 124 -12.62 9.92 13.60
CA GLU A 124 -13.42 8.76 14.02
C GLU A 124 -12.75 7.43 13.62
N ILE A 125 -12.17 7.36 12.38
CA ILE A 125 -11.41 6.19 11.94
C ILE A 125 -10.17 6.00 12.81
N PHE A 126 -9.42 7.06 13.09
CA PHE A 126 -8.20 7.01 13.89
C PHE A 126 -8.43 6.51 15.31
N VAL A 127 -9.55 6.87 15.93
CA VAL A 127 -9.90 6.43 17.30
C VAL A 127 -10.69 5.12 17.34
N GLY A 128 -10.96 4.50 16.19
CA GLY A 128 -11.66 3.21 16.10
C GLY A 128 -13.19 3.29 16.17
N LEU A 129 -13.77 4.50 16.14
CA LEU A 129 -15.23 4.70 16.17
C LEU A 129 -15.89 4.50 14.79
N ARG A 130 -15.10 4.49 13.73
CA ARG A 130 -15.57 4.28 12.35
C ARG A 130 -14.62 3.34 11.62
N GLN A 131 -15.17 2.45 10.82
CA GLN A 131 -14.38 1.64 9.88
C GLN A 131 -13.94 2.50 8.69
N PRO A 132 -12.74 2.25 8.12
CA PRO A 132 -12.35 2.83 6.83
C PRO A 132 -13.39 2.46 5.75
N PRO A 133 -13.52 3.25 4.67
CA PRO A 133 -14.32 2.85 3.53
C PRO A 133 -13.86 1.51 2.95
N SER A 134 -14.80 0.68 2.51
CA SER A 134 -14.51 -0.68 1.99
C SER A 134 -13.52 -0.65 0.82
N ALA A 135 -13.56 0.39 -0.01
CA ALA A 135 -12.60 0.61 -1.09
C ALA A 135 -11.14 0.79 -0.61
N PHE A 136 -10.93 1.11 0.66
CA PHE A 136 -9.60 1.33 1.27
C PHE A 136 -9.28 0.30 2.37
N ASP A 137 -10.19 -0.62 2.64
CA ASP A 137 -10.01 -1.70 3.60
C ASP A 137 -9.26 -2.87 2.95
N LEU A 138 -7.99 -2.66 2.66
CA LEU A 138 -7.09 -3.68 2.12
C LEU A 138 -6.37 -4.45 3.23
N ARG A 139 -7.00 -4.59 4.35
CA ARG A 139 -6.38 -5.25 5.49
C ARG A 139 -6.16 -6.73 5.21
N ILE A 140 -4.95 -7.13 5.49
CA ILE A 140 -4.59 -8.54 5.61
C ILE A 140 -5.04 -8.98 6.99
N ALA A 141 -5.96 -9.95 7.05
CA ALA A 141 -6.35 -10.56 8.31
C ALA A 141 -5.19 -11.44 8.82
N GLU A 142 -4.94 -11.45 10.14
CA GLU A 142 -3.87 -12.28 10.70
C GLU A 142 -4.08 -13.77 10.37
N ALA A 143 -5.32 -14.21 10.30
CA ALA A 143 -5.68 -15.58 9.93
C ALA A 143 -5.29 -15.98 8.48
N GLU A 144 -5.16 -15.01 7.56
CA GLU A 144 -4.74 -15.26 6.17
C GLU A 144 -3.24 -15.08 5.95
N ALA A 145 -2.51 -14.46 6.89
CA ALA A 145 -1.12 -14.05 6.72
C ALA A 145 -0.19 -15.22 6.40
N ALA A 146 -0.36 -16.36 7.05
CA ALA A 146 0.40 -17.58 6.79
C ALA A 146 0.14 -18.12 5.37
N GLY A 147 -1.12 -18.17 4.94
CA GLY A 147 -1.47 -18.60 3.58
C GLY A 147 -0.92 -17.67 2.49
N LEU A 148 -0.94 -16.38 2.75
CA LEU A 148 -0.35 -15.37 1.85
C LEU A 148 1.17 -15.47 1.81
N SER A 149 1.83 -15.75 2.93
CA SER A 149 3.28 -15.97 3.00
C SER A 149 3.72 -17.18 2.19
N ALA A 150 2.97 -18.29 2.29
CA ALA A 150 3.20 -19.49 1.48
C ALA A 150 3.01 -19.22 -0.02
N ALA A 151 1.92 -18.53 -0.39
CA ALA A 151 1.66 -18.14 -1.78
C ALA A 151 2.75 -17.21 -2.34
N LEU A 152 3.27 -16.30 -1.50
CA LEU A 152 4.36 -15.42 -1.82
C LEU A 152 5.65 -16.20 -2.09
N ALA A 153 5.99 -17.16 -1.22
CA ALA A 153 7.17 -18.00 -1.35
C ALA A 153 7.11 -18.80 -2.67
N GLU A 154 5.97 -19.41 -3.00
CA GLU A 154 5.78 -20.10 -4.27
C GLU A 154 5.90 -19.17 -5.47
N LEU A 155 5.26 -18.02 -5.42
CA LEU A 155 5.32 -17.02 -6.49
C LEU A 155 6.77 -16.61 -6.78
N PHE A 156 7.53 -16.22 -5.76
CA PHE A 156 8.90 -15.73 -5.95
C PHE A 156 9.89 -16.83 -6.31
N THR A 157 9.68 -18.06 -5.87
CA THR A 157 10.52 -19.18 -6.26
C THR A 157 10.07 -19.85 -7.55
N ALA A 158 8.83 -19.59 -7.98
CA ALA A 158 8.19 -20.30 -9.09
C ALA A 158 8.30 -21.84 -8.94
N GLY A 159 8.12 -22.33 -7.72
CA GLY A 159 8.23 -23.74 -7.36
C GLY A 159 9.67 -24.28 -7.31
N ARG A 160 10.69 -23.45 -7.49
CA ARG A 160 12.11 -23.86 -7.43
C ARG A 160 12.60 -23.91 -5.98
N PRO A 161 13.63 -24.72 -5.67
CA PRO A 161 14.27 -24.68 -4.36
C PRO A 161 14.83 -23.28 -4.04
N TRP A 162 14.57 -22.77 -2.83
CA TRP A 162 15.07 -21.47 -2.37
C TRP A 162 16.55 -21.24 -2.66
N ARG A 163 17.38 -22.26 -2.44
CA ARG A 163 18.83 -22.17 -2.66
C ARG A 163 19.22 -21.76 -4.07
N SER A 164 18.41 -22.10 -5.09
CA SER A 164 18.68 -21.76 -6.48
C SER A 164 18.22 -20.36 -6.88
N CYS A 165 17.33 -19.75 -6.10
CA CYS A 165 16.75 -18.43 -6.39
C CYS A 165 17.28 -17.32 -5.46
N ARG A 166 17.89 -17.70 -4.34
CA ARG A 166 18.24 -16.84 -3.21
C ARG A 166 18.98 -15.56 -3.62
N ASP A 167 20.07 -15.71 -4.33
CA ASP A 167 20.97 -14.58 -4.61
C ASP A 167 20.28 -13.58 -5.54
N GLN A 168 19.59 -14.05 -6.57
CA GLN A 168 18.82 -13.24 -7.49
C GLN A 168 17.68 -12.51 -6.79
N LEU A 169 16.95 -13.17 -5.89
CA LEU A 169 15.86 -12.57 -5.15
C LEU A 169 16.34 -11.52 -4.14
N LEU A 170 17.46 -11.80 -3.44
CA LEU A 170 18.03 -10.84 -2.49
C LEU A 170 18.66 -9.63 -3.18
N GLU A 171 19.17 -9.78 -4.41
CA GLU A 171 19.65 -8.65 -5.22
C GLU A 171 18.49 -7.77 -5.70
N ALA A 172 17.39 -8.38 -6.15
CA ALA A 172 16.22 -7.67 -6.63
C ALA A 172 15.42 -6.98 -5.51
N TYR A 173 15.52 -7.46 -4.26
CA TYR A 173 14.74 -6.92 -3.14
C TYR A 173 15.33 -5.60 -2.62
N PRO A 174 14.57 -4.47 -2.68
CA PRO A 174 15.11 -3.12 -2.53
C PRO A 174 15.35 -2.68 -1.07
N ALA A 175 15.06 -3.52 -0.08
CA ALA A 175 15.20 -3.11 1.32
C ALA A 175 16.67 -2.98 1.74
N GLU A 176 17.09 -1.78 2.14
CA GLU A 176 18.43 -1.50 2.64
C GLU A 176 18.65 -2.06 4.06
N LYS A 177 17.58 -2.17 4.87
CA LYS A 177 17.68 -2.63 6.25
C LYS A 177 17.90 -4.14 6.28
N ARG A 178 19.05 -4.55 6.86
CA ARG A 178 19.45 -5.96 7.01
C ARG A 178 18.32 -6.83 7.58
N GLN A 179 17.67 -6.38 8.65
CA GLN A 179 16.61 -7.13 9.31
C GLN A 179 15.39 -7.42 8.37
N ARG A 180 15.05 -6.48 7.48
CA ARG A 180 13.97 -6.70 6.49
C ARG A 180 14.39 -7.71 5.43
N ARG A 181 15.65 -7.65 4.95
CA ARG A 181 16.19 -8.63 3.99
C ARG A 181 16.27 -10.03 4.59
N GLU A 182 16.66 -10.16 5.85
CA GLU A 182 16.69 -11.43 6.56
C GLU A 182 15.28 -12.00 6.69
N ARG A 183 14.31 -11.18 7.09
CA ARG A 183 12.89 -11.57 7.17
C ARG A 183 12.33 -12.03 5.82
N PHE A 184 12.56 -11.26 4.76
CA PHE A 184 12.17 -11.65 3.40
C PHE A 184 12.76 -13.02 3.03
N ALA A 185 14.06 -13.22 3.27
CA ALA A 185 14.72 -14.48 3.00
C ALA A 185 14.11 -15.66 3.78
N GLU A 186 13.81 -15.48 5.07
CA GLU A 186 13.20 -16.49 5.93
C GLU A 186 11.79 -16.87 5.44
N VAL A 187 10.99 -15.88 5.04
CA VAL A 187 9.63 -16.12 4.54
C VAL A 187 9.67 -16.84 3.20
N ILE A 188 10.48 -16.38 2.24
CA ILE A 188 10.57 -17.04 0.93
C ILE A 188 11.20 -18.44 1.04
N ALA A 189 12.06 -18.67 2.04
CA ALA A 189 12.58 -20.00 2.35
C ALA A 189 11.56 -20.92 3.06
N GLY A 190 10.38 -20.42 3.42
CA GLY A 190 9.36 -21.15 4.18
C GLY A 190 9.75 -21.44 5.63
N GLN A 191 10.66 -20.65 6.23
CA GLN A 191 11.13 -20.82 7.60
C GLN A 191 10.27 -20.08 8.62
N ARG A 192 9.52 -19.06 8.19
CA ARG A 192 8.55 -18.31 8.98
C ARG A 192 7.49 -17.69 8.06
N ASP A 193 6.41 -17.21 8.65
CA ASP A 193 5.41 -16.40 7.98
C ASP A 193 5.58 -14.91 8.34
N TYR A 194 5.16 -14.02 7.46
CA TYR A 194 4.88 -12.65 7.82
C TYR A 194 3.67 -12.58 8.75
N THR A 195 3.67 -11.66 9.70
CA THR A 195 2.43 -11.22 10.31
C THR A 195 1.65 -10.36 9.29
N ALA A 196 0.33 -10.19 9.49
CA ALA A 196 -0.48 -9.31 8.63
C ALA A 196 0.11 -7.91 8.50
N ALA A 197 0.58 -7.35 9.63
CA ALA A 197 1.20 -6.03 9.68
C ALA A 197 2.55 -5.96 8.93
N GLU A 198 3.36 -7.01 9.02
CA GLU A 198 4.63 -7.09 8.30
C GLU A 198 4.38 -7.20 6.80
N LEU A 199 3.50 -8.10 6.36
CA LEU A 199 3.20 -8.31 4.94
C LEU A 199 2.61 -7.05 4.30
N ASP A 200 1.67 -6.40 4.99
CA ASP A 200 1.09 -5.14 4.56
C ASP A 200 2.16 -4.04 4.35
N GLY A 201 3.14 -3.96 5.25
CA GLY A 201 4.28 -3.04 5.13
C GLY A 201 5.27 -3.39 4.01
N GLU A 202 5.30 -4.64 3.56
CA GLU A 202 6.21 -5.14 2.53
C GLU A 202 5.61 -5.12 1.10
N LEU A 203 4.29 -4.97 0.93
CA LEU A 203 3.62 -5.09 -0.37
C LEU A 203 4.25 -4.21 -1.47
N ALA A 204 4.64 -2.98 -1.15
CA ALA A 204 5.24 -2.07 -2.11
C ALA A 204 6.63 -2.57 -2.60
N ASP A 205 7.47 -3.03 -1.68
CA ASP A 205 8.81 -3.52 -1.99
C ASP A 205 8.77 -4.89 -2.68
N LEU A 206 7.80 -5.74 -2.33
CA LEU A 206 7.55 -7.01 -3.01
C LEU A 206 7.13 -6.80 -4.47
N ARG A 207 6.25 -5.83 -4.74
CA ARG A 207 5.88 -5.46 -6.12
C ARG A 207 7.08 -4.96 -6.92
N ARG A 208 7.89 -4.09 -6.31
CA ARG A 208 9.13 -3.58 -6.95
C ARG A 208 10.10 -4.71 -7.25
N THR A 209 10.21 -5.69 -6.36
CA THR A 209 11.02 -6.89 -6.60
C THR A 209 10.55 -7.66 -7.83
N LEU A 210 9.22 -7.83 -8.03
CA LEU A 210 8.66 -8.45 -9.23
C LEU A 210 9.00 -7.68 -10.51
N ALA A 211 8.97 -6.35 -10.44
CA ALA A 211 9.33 -5.49 -11.56
C ALA A 211 10.83 -5.61 -11.92
N VAL A 212 11.71 -5.60 -10.93
CA VAL A 212 13.16 -5.80 -11.11
C VAL A 212 13.47 -7.16 -11.72
N LEU A 213 12.73 -8.20 -11.36
CA LEU A 213 12.84 -9.54 -11.95
C LEU A 213 12.22 -9.64 -13.35
N GLY A 214 11.65 -8.55 -13.88
CA GLY A 214 10.96 -8.52 -15.17
C GLY A 214 9.68 -9.38 -15.19
N ALA A 215 9.16 -9.76 -14.03
CA ALA A 215 7.99 -10.61 -13.93
C ALA A 215 6.67 -9.84 -14.08
N ALA A 216 6.68 -8.55 -13.71
CA ALA A 216 5.54 -7.65 -13.89
C ALA A 216 6.07 -6.23 -14.18
N ASP A 217 5.27 -5.41 -14.87
CA ASP A 217 5.54 -3.97 -14.96
C ASP A 217 5.17 -3.35 -13.60
N GLU A 218 6.04 -2.49 -13.04
CA GLU A 218 5.80 -1.84 -11.75
C GLU A 218 4.49 -1.03 -11.74
N GLN A 219 4.09 -0.49 -12.89
CA GLN A 219 2.86 0.29 -13.07
C GLN A 219 1.63 -0.58 -13.37
N ALA A 220 1.83 -1.79 -13.89
CA ALA A 220 0.74 -2.66 -14.32
C ALA A 220 0.00 -3.37 -13.18
N LEU A 221 0.61 -3.45 -11.98
CA LEU A 221 0.04 -4.19 -10.85
C LEU A 221 -0.10 -3.26 -9.63
N SER A 222 -1.30 -2.85 -9.27
CA SER A 222 -1.54 -2.09 -8.03
C SER A 222 -1.31 -2.96 -6.79
N ALA A 223 -1.16 -2.33 -5.60
CA ALA A 223 -1.03 -3.08 -4.34
C ALA A 223 -2.25 -3.97 -4.09
N ASP A 224 -3.44 -3.50 -4.45
CA ASP A 224 -4.71 -4.21 -4.34
C ASP A 224 -4.74 -5.45 -5.23
N GLN A 225 -4.35 -5.27 -6.50
CA GLN A 225 -4.29 -6.36 -7.47
C GLN A 225 -3.25 -7.41 -7.07
N PHE A 226 -2.11 -6.98 -6.52
CA PHE A 226 -1.09 -7.89 -6.03
C PHE A 226 -1.58 -8.70 -4.82
N LEU A 227 -2.26 -8.06 -3.87
CA LEU A 227 -2.83 -8.75 -2.72
C LEU A 227 -3.91 -9.76 -3.13
N GLU A 228 -4.78 -9.37 -4.07
CA GLU A 228 -5.82 -10.30 -4.57
C GLU A 228 -5.21 -11.49 -5.33
N LEU A 229 -4.15 -11.24 -6.09
CA LEU A 229 -3.38 -12.31 -6.73
C LEU A 229 -2.78 -13.28 -5.70
N LEU A 230 -2.20 -12.77 -4.61
CA LEU A 230 -1.69 -13.63 -3.52
C LEU A 230 -2.82 -14.42 -2.85
N ARG A 231 -4.01 -13.80 -2.65
CA ARG A 231 -5.18 -14.50 -2.13
C ARG A 231 -5.66 -15.62 -3.06
N GLN A 232 -5.68 -15.37 -4.36
CA GLN A 232 -6.01 -16.41 -5.35
C GLN A 232 -5.02 -17.57 -5.29
N LYS A 233 -3.72 -17.28 -5.24
CA LYS A 233 -2.69 -18.32 -5.12
C LYS A 233 -2.81 -19.09 -3.79
N ALA A 234 -3.03 -18.41 -2.68
CA ALA A 234 -3.23 -19.07 -1.38
C ALA A 234 -4.42 -20.05 -1.41
N ARG A 235 -5.50 -19.70 -2.13
CA ARG A 235 -6.65 -20.63 -2.33
C ARG A 235 -6.31 -21.83 -3.25
N GLN A 236 -5.40 -21.66 -4.20
CA GLN A 236 -4.95 -22.72 -5.11
C GLN A 236 -3.99 -23.69 -4.42
N HIS A 237 -3.17 -23.23 -3.48
CA HIS A 237 -2.27 -24.06 -2.67
C HIS A 237 -2.97 -25.16 -1.87
N GLN A 238 -4.26 -25.01 -1.63
CA GLN A 238 -5.06 -26.08 -1.01
C GLN A 238 -5.38 -27.23 -1.98
N ARG A 239 -4.88 -27.17 -3.25
CA ARG A 239 -5.02 -28.24 -4.25
C ARG A 239 -3.63 -28.66 -4.75
N PRO A 240 -3.21 -29.94 -4.60
CA PRO A 240 -1.86 -30.36 -4.96
C PRO A 240 -1.66 -30.57 -6.47
N GLY A 241 -0.54 -30.08 -7.02
CA GLY A 241 0.02 -30.55 -8.28
C GLY A 241 0.67 -29.51 -9.19
N GLY A 242 1.97 -29.70 -9.46
CA GLY A 242 2.61 -29.28 -10.71
C GLY A 242 4.02 -28.67 -10.59
N GLY A 243 5.07 -29.45 -10.79
CA GLY A 243 6.45 -28.98 -10.92
C GLY A 243 6.77 -28.52 -12.34
N GLY A 244 7.70 -27.61 -12.50
CA GLY A 244 8.08 -26.97 -13.76
C GLY A 244 9.57 -26.72 -13.97
N ASP A 245 9.91 -26.64 -15.23
CA ASP A 245 11.17 -26.76 -15.97
C ASP A 245 12.10 -25.53 -15.93
N ARG A 246 13.27 -25.61 -16.58
CA ARG A 246 14.49 -24.80 -16.52
C ARG A 246 14.43 -23.35 -17.08
N ASP A 247 13.34 -22.64 -16.93
CA ASP A 247 13.22 -21.26 -17.43
C ASP A 247 13.91 -20.23 -16.51
N ASP A 248 14.22 -19.04 -17.06
CA ASP A 248 14.59 -17.88 -16.26
C ASP A 248 13.55 -17.64 -15.16
N LEU A 249 14.04 -17.25 -13.96
CA LEU A 249 13.18 -17.06 -12.80
C LEU A 249 12.09 -16.02 -13.07
N GLY A 250 12.42 -14.92 -13.76
CA GLY A 250 11.45 -13.88 -14.13
C GLY A 250 10.36 -14.40 -15.07
N GLU A 251 10.72 -15.24 -16.07
CA GLU A 251 9.75 -15.88 -16.96
C GLU A 251 8.88 -16.90 -16.23
N ALA A 252 9.46 -17.68 -15.31
CA ALA A 252 8.72 -18.62 -14.49
C ALA A 252 7.70 -17.91 -13.58
N ILE A 253 8.09 -16.82 -12.93
CA ILE A 253 7.19 -15.99 -12.10
C ILE A 253 6.09 -15.36 -12.99
N ARG A 254 6.43 -14.82 -14.17
CA ARG A 254 5.46 -14.24 -15.10
C ARG A 254 4.43 -15.27 -15.55
N ARG A 255 4.84 -16.52 -15.83
CA ARG A 255 3.93 -17.62 -16.15
C ARG A 255 3.00 -17.94 -15.00
N GLU A 256 3.51 -17.93 -13.78
CA GLU A 256 2.69 -18.11 -12.57
C GLU A 256 1.69 -16.97 -12.34
N LEU A 257 2.06 -15.73 -12.66
CA LEU A 257 1.15 -14.58 -12.62
C LEU A 257 0.04 -14.65 -13.68
N GLY A 258 0.35 -15.23 -14.86
CA GLY A 258 -0.60 -15.37 -16.00
C GLY A 258 -1.55 -16.55 -15.92
N ARG A 259 -1.36 -17.49 -15.00
CA ARG A 259 -2.28 -18.61 -14.78
C ARG A 259 -3.55 -18.12 -14.08
N GLN A 260 -4.48 -17.54 -14.86
CA GLN A 260 -5.86 -17.35 -14.38
C GLN A 260 -6.60 -18.68 -14.46
N PRO A 261 -7.37 -19.06 -13.44
CA PRO A 261 -8.28 -20.20 -13.54
C PRO A 261 -9.42 -19.82 -14.51
N GLY A 262 -9.61 -20.66 -15.55
CA GLY A 262 -10.82 -20.66 -16.36
C GLY A 262 -12.02 -21.21 -15.59
#